data_fec13d988425125d47ec2c752c5b90ec
#
_entry.id   fec13d988425125d47ec2c752c5b90ec
#
_cell.length_a   1.000
_cell.length_b   1.000
_cell.length_c   1.000
_cell.angle_alpha   90.00
_cell.angle_beta   90.00
_cell.angle_gamma   90.00
#
_symmetry.space_group_name_H-M   'P 1'
#
loop_
_entity.id
_entity.type
_entity.pdbx_description
1 polymer ?
#
loop_
_entity_poly.entity_id
_entity_poly.type
_entity_poly.pdbx_seq_one_letter_code
_entity_poly.pdbx_strand_id
1 'polypeptide(L)'
;MYAKALQLELQERGIPFVAEQSVRVKYKGQFLGTHRLDLMVNEAVVVELKAVYDINNFHIAQMLSYLKASEKPVGLILNFSRGALDIKRVVR
;
A
#
# COMPACT_ATOMS: atom_id res chain seq x y z
N MET A 1 3.13 -10.48 10.33
CA MET A 1 2.02 -10.80 11.24
C MET A 1 0.76 -9.99 10.94
N TYR A 2 0.85 -8.66 10.94
CA TYR A 2 -0.32 -7.81 10.62
C TYR A 2 -0.84 -8.05 9.20
N ALA A 3 0.05 -8.26 8.24
CA ALA A 3 -0.36 -8.55 6.86
C ALA A 3 -1.21 -9.81 6.78
N LYS A 4 -0.82 -10.85 7.49
CA LYS A 4 -1.55 -12.12 7.50
C LYS A 4 -2.92 -11.96 8.14
N ALA A 5 -2.98 -11.25 9.26
CA ALA A 5 -4.26 -11.00 9.95
C ALA A 5 -5.22 -10.21 9.06
N LEU A 6 -4.71 -9.19 8.37
CA LEU A 6 -5.53 -8.40 7.45
C LEU A 6 -6.04 -9.25 6.29
N GLN A 7 -5.19 -10.12 5.72
CA GLN A 7 -5.60 -11.00 4.64
C GLN A 7 -6.73 -11.94 5.07
N LEU A 8 -6.63 -12.50 6.27
CA LEU A 8 -7.67 -13.37 6.81
C LEU A 8 -8.99 -12.61 6.98
N GLU A 9 -8.92 -11.38 7.47
CA GLU A 9 -10.12 -10.55 7.65
C GLU A 9 -10.77 -10.23 6.31
N LEU A 10 -9.97 -9.89 5.30
CA LEU A 10 -10.49 -9.62 3.96
C LEU A 10 -11.17 -10.87 3.36
N GLN A 11 -10.56 -12.05 3.57
CA GLN A 11 -11.14 -13.31 3.11
C GLN A 11 -12.48 -13.59 3.78
N GLU A 12 -12.59 -13.38 5.09
CA GLU A 12 -13.83 -13.60 5.84
C GLU A 12 -14.94 -12.68 5.34
N ARG A 13 -14.60 -11.46 4.92
CA ARG A 13 -15.56 -10.48 4.43
C ARG A 13 -15.83 -10.60 2.93
N GLY A 14 -15.20 -11.56 2.26
CA GLY A 14 -15.39 -11.76 0.83
C GLY A 14 -14.83 -10.62 -0.03
N ILE A 15 -13.84 -9.87 0.49
CA ILE A 15 -13.22 -8.78 -0.25
C ILE A 15 -12.00 -9.33 -1.00
N PRO A 16 -11.99 -9.29 -2.35
CA PRO A 16 -10.87 -9.82 -3.11
C PRO A 16 -9.62 -8.96 -2.96
N PHE A 17 -8.47 -9.61 -2.93
CA PHE A 17 -7.19 -8.92 -2.86
C PHE A 17 -6.10 -9.76 -3.52
N VAL A 18 -5.00 -9.09 -3.90
CA VAL A 18 -3.77 -9.73 -4.34
C VAL A 18 -2.66 -9.27 -3.42
N ALA A 19 -1.92 -10.22 -2.84
CA ALA A 19 -0.79 -9.91 -1.98
C ALA A 19 0.50 -9.89 -2.79
N GLU A 20 1.41 -8.98 -2.41
CA GLU A 20 2.77 -8.93 -2.94
C GLU A 20 2.85 -8.75 -4.46
N GLN A 21 1.91 -7.99 -5.02
CA GLN A 21 1.92 -7.67 -6.45
C GLN A 21 3.09 -6.74 -6.78
N SER A 22 3.89 -7.11 -7.79
CA SER A 22 5.01 -6.28 -8.23
C SER A 22 4.56 -5.18 -9.17
N VAL A 23 5.11 -3.98 -9.00
CA VAL A 23 4.91 -2.86 -9.91
C VAL A 23 6.25 -2.30 -10.34
N ARG A 24 6.32 -1.78 -11.57
CA ARG A 24 7.52 -1.16 -12.12
C ARG A 24 7.47 0.33 -11.82
N VAL A 25 8.47 0.80 -11.09
CA VAL A 25 8.55 2.22 -10.71
C VAL A 25 9.43 2.95 -11.71
N LYS A 26 8.92 4.08 -12.23
CA LYS A 26 9.63 4.94 -13.16
C LYS A 26 9.76 6.34 -12.60
N TYR A 27 10.81 7.03 -13.02
CA TYR A 27 11.00 8.45 -12.73
C TYR A 27 11.45 9.13 -14.01
N LYS A 28 10.72 10.14 -14.45
CA LYS A 28 10.98 10.86 -15.69
C LYS A 28 11.20 9.91 -16.88
N GLY A 29 10.32 8.90 -16.99
CA GLY A 29 10.40 7.91 -18.06
C GLY A 29 11.48 6.85 -17.90
N GLN A 30 12.31 6.95 -16.88
CA GLN A 30 13.38 5.99 -16.61
C GLN A 30 12.92 4.92 -15.63
N PHE A 31 13.20 3.67 -15.95
CA PHE A 31 12.92 2.56 -15.05
C PHE A 31 13.88 2.61 -13.86
N LEU A 32 13.35 2.70 -12.65
CA LEU A 32 14.15 2.70 -11.41
C LEU A 32 14.24 1.35 -10.74
N GLY A 33 13.26 0.50 -10.94
CA GLY A 33 13.23 -0.81 -10.31
C GLY A 33 11.80 -1.29 -10.11
N THR A 34 11.65 -2.40 -9.42
CA THR A 34 10.34 -2.93 -9.07
C THR A 34 10.12 -2.78 -7.57
N HIS A 35 8.85 -2.57 -7.20
CA HIS A 35 8.45 -2.61 -5.80
C HIS A 35 7.32 -3.62 -5.66
N ARG A 36 7.29 -4.31 -4.53
CA ARG A 36 6.25 -5.27 -4.23
C ARG A 36 5.23 -4.60 -3.31
N LEU A 37 4.02 -4.40 -3.82
CA LEU A 37 2.92 -3.84 -3.03
C LEU A 37 2.48 -4.87 -2.00
N ASP A 38 2.23 -4.43 -0.77
CA ASP A 38 1.76 -5.35 0.28
C ASP A 38 0.43 -5.98 -0.11
N LEU A 39 -0.54 -5.15 -0.45
CA LEU A 39 -1.86 -5.62 -0.91
C LEU A 39 -2.42 -4.69 -1.99
N MET A 40 -3.11 -5.30 -2.94
CA MET A 40 -4.00 -4.61 -3.87
C MET A 40 -5.41 -5.11 -3.57
N VAL A 41 -6.25 -4.25 -3.01
CA VAL A 41 -7.59 -4.63 -2.53
C VAL A 41 -8.63 -4.25 -3.57
N ASN A 42 -9.44 -5.24 -3.94
CA ASN A 42 -10.58 -5.07 -4.84
C ASN A 42 -10.21 -4.42 -6.18
N GLU A 43 -8.98 -4.67 -6.65
CA GLU A 43 -8.43 -4.07 -7.89
C GLU A 43 -8.48 -2.55 -7.91
N ALA A 44 -8.63 -1.90 -6.76
CA ALA A 44 -8.88 -0.46 -6.68
C ALA A 44 -7.98 0.27 -5.69
N VAL A 45 -7.59 -0.35 -4.58
CA VAL A 45 -6.91 0.34 -3.49
C VAL A 45 -5.58 -0.35 -3.18
N VAL A 46 -4.49 0.44 -3.25
CA VAL A 46 -3.16 -0.02 -2.83
C VAL A 46 -3.07 0.13 -1.32
N VAL A 47 -2.70 -0.95 -0.63
CA VAL A 47 -2.54 -0.92 0.82
C VAL A 47 -1.09 -1.25 1.17
N GLU A 48 -0.45 -0.36 1.92
CA GLU A 48 0.90 -0.54 2.44
C GLU A 48 0.87 -0.61 3.97
N LEU A 49 1.56 -1.61 4.52
CA LEU A 49 1.64 -1.81 5.96
C LEU A 49 2.98 -1.27 6.45
N LYS A 50 2.93 -0.47 7.51
CA LYS A 50 4.11 0.15 8.10
C LYS A 50 4.14 -0.08 9.60
N ALA A 51 5.35 -0.09 10.15
CA ALA A 51 5.59 -0.08 11.59
C ALA A 51 6.64 1.00 11.87
N VAL A 52 6.25 2.26 11.65
CA VAL A 52 7.13 3.43 11.80
C VAL A 52 6.59 4.33 12.88
N TYR A 53 7.44 5.19 13.44
CA TYR A 53 7.02 6.11 14.51
C TYR A 53 5.87 6.99 14.05
N ASP A 54 6.03 7.66 12.91
CA ASP A 54 4.99 8.48 12.30
C ASP A 54 5.02 8.30 10.78
N ILE A 55 3.85 8.39 10.13
CA ILE A 55 3.75 8.48 8.68
C ILE A 55 4.15 9.91 8.30
N ASN A 56 5.18 10.05 7.48
CA ASN A 56 5.71 11.34 7.07
C ASN A 56 5.60 11.57 5.56
N ASN A 57 6.09 12.71 5.10
CA ASN A 57 5.99 13.08 3.67
C ASN A 57 6.71 12.11 2.75
N PHE A 58 7.78 11.45 3.22
CA PHE A 58 8.46 10.43 2.43
C PHE A 58 7.51 9.26 2.14
N HIS A 59 6.79 8.80 3.15
CA HIS A 59 5.83 7.69 2.99
C HIS A 59 4.70 8.06 2.03
N ILE A 60 4.23 9.30 2.10
CA ILE A 60 3.17 9.79 1.21
C ILE A 60 3.66 9.86 -0.23
N ALA A 61 4.86 10.39 -0.44
CA ALA A 61 5.47 10.46 -1.77
C ALA A 61 5.71 9.07 -2.36
N GLN A 62 6.13 8.13 -1.53
CA GLN A 62 6.31 6.73 -1.92
C GLN A 62 4.99 6.13 -2.38
N MET A 63 3.91 6.33 -1.62
CA MET A 63 2.59 5.84 -2.01
C MET A 63 2.12 6.46 -3.32
N LEU A 64 2.32 7.77 -3.51
CA LEU A 64 1.96 8.42 -4.78
C LEU A 64 2.71 7.79 -5.96
N SER A 65 3.98 7.46 -5.78
CA SER A 65 4.76 6.75 -6.79
C SER A 65 4.16 5.39 -7.12
N TYR A 66 3.72 4.65 -6.11
CA TYR A 66 3.09 3.33 -6.30
C TYR A 66 1.74 3.45 -7.00
N LEU A 67 0.95 4.46 -6.64
CA LEU A 67 -0.34 4.71 -7.29
C LEU A 67 -0.15 5.03 -8.77
N LYS A 68 0.85 5.84 -9.09
CA LYS A 68 1.19 6.15 -10.48
C LYS A 68 1.61 4.89 -11.24
N ALA A 69 2.49 4.08 -10.64
CA ALA A 69 3.00 2.86 -11.27
C ALA A 69 1.89 1.82 -11.48
N SER A 70 0.96 1.70 -10.54
CA SER A 70 -0.15 0.73 -10.61
C SER A 70 -1.38 1.28 -11.32
N GLU A 71 -1.39 2.57 -11.64
CA GLU A 71 -2.52 3.27 -12.25
C GLU A 71 -3.79 3.21 -11.39
N LYS A 72 -3.60 3.30 -10.06
CA LYS A 72 -4.72 3.29 -9.11
C LYS A 72 -4.90 4.66 -8.49
N PRO A 73 -6.13 5.07 -8.16
CA PRO A 73 -6.38 6.42 -7.65
C PRO A 73 -6.18 6.57 -6.15
N VAL A 74 -6.27 5.50 -5.37
CA VAL A 74 -6.31 5.58 -3.91
C VAL A 74 -5.37 4.57 -3.28
N GLY A 75 -4.65 5.01 -2.26
CA GLY A 75 -3.84 4.15 -1.41
C GLY A 75 -4.13 4.39 0.06
N LEU A 76 -3.92 3.37 0.87
CA LEU A 76 -4.00 3.44 2.32
C LEU A 76 -2.67 3.00 2.91
N ILE A 77 -2.13 3.83 3.78
CA ILE A 77 -0.96 3.47 4.59
C ILE A 77 -1.47 3.12 5.98
N LEU A 78 -1.26 1.89 6.40
CA LEU A 78 -1.68 1.39 7.70
C LEU A 78 -0.45 1.26 8.58
N ASN A 79 -0.39 2.06 9.65
CA ASN A 79 0.76 2.07 10.55
C ASN A 79 0.40 1.47 11.90
N PHE A 80 1.11 0.41 12.29
CA PHE A 80 0.81 -0.37 13.49
C PHE A 80 1.82 -0.17 14.63
N SER A 81 2.66 0.87 14.58
CA SER A 81 3.81 0.95 15.49
C SER A 81 3.48 1.32 16.94
N ARG A 82 2.31 1.90 17.20
CA ARG A 82 1.99 2.46 18.53
C ARG A 82 0.91 1.72 19.29
N GLY A 83 0.72 0.43 18.99
CA GLY A 83 -0.33 -0.34 19.62
C GLY A 83 -1.74 0.04 19.18
N ALA A 84 -1.88 1.08 18.39
CA ALA A 84 -3.12 1.48 17.76
C ALA A 84 -2.89 1.64 16.27
N LEU A 85 -3.91 1.37 15.47
CA LEU A 85 -3.83 1.52 14.03
C LEU A 85 -3.96 3.00 13.65
N ASP A 86 -2.97 3.50 12.91
CA ASP A 86 -3.00 4.83 12.33
C ASP A 86 -3.14 4.69 10.81
N ILE A 87 -4.11 5.37 10.21
CA ILE A 87 -4.43 5.23 8.79
C ILE A 87 -4.25 6.54 8.07
N LYS A 88 -3.50 6.51 6.97
CA LYS A 88 -3.36 7.67 6.09
C LYS A 88 -3.90 7.31 4.70
N ARG A 89 -4.92 8.03 4.25
CA ARG A 89 -5.45 7.90 2.90
C ARG A 89 -4.67 8.84 1.96
N VAL A 90 -4.21 8.29 0.85
CA VAL A 90 -3.46 9.03 -0.16
C VAL A 90 -4.22 8.95 -1.48
N VAL A 91 -4.45 10.09 -2.11
CA VAL A 91 -5.18 10.18 -3.38
C VAL A 91 -4.26 10.73 -4.44
N ARG A 92 -4.25 10.09 -5.57
CA ARG A 92 -3.48 10.50 -6.72
C ARG A 92 -4.17 11.60 -7.53
#